data_d3e245e6faea746c12fbcb8f1432cb94
#
_entry.id   d3e245e6faea746c12fbcb8f1432cb94
#
_cell.length_a   1.000
_cell.length_b   1.000
_cell.length_c   1.000
_cell.angle_alpha   90.00
_cell.angle_beta   90.00
_cell.angle_gamma   90.00
#
_symmetry.space_group_name_H-M   'P 1'
#
loop_
_entity.id
_entity.type
_entity.pdbx_description
1 polymer ?
#
loop_
_entity_poly.entity_id
_entity_poly.type
_entity_poly.pdbx_seq_one_letter_code
_entity_poly.pdbx_strand_id
1 'polypeptide(L)'
;MDFTQDHFALFGLPRRYALDNAELDRLYREVQARVHPDKFAHQPDAERRLAMQWATRINEAYQTLRQPLSRAKYLLSLSGVEVERERRMSAEFLMQQMEWREAVAEARAALAVDELEALHARLKKEMREQYLKLAAQLDAPDVGAAADLLRQLMFQEKLLAEIDDALAAAEA
;
A
#
# COMPACT_ATOMS: atom_id res chain seq x y z
N MET A 1 -11.32 11.33 -21.08
CA MET A 1 -10.65 10.30 -20.25
C MET A 1 -10.31 9.13 -21.15
N ASP A 2 -9.14 8.55 -20.98
CA ASP A 2 -8.65 7.43 -21.75
C ASP A 2 -8.38 6.24 -20.80
N PHE A 3 -8.91 5.06 -21.10
CA PHE A 3 -8.73 3.85 -20.29
C PHE A 3 -7.29 3.31 -20.31
N THR A 4 -6.45 3.78 -21.23
CA THR A 4 -5.02 3.41 -21.30
C THR A 4 -4.14 4.20 -20.33
N GLN A 5 -4.66 5.29 -19.74
CA GLN A 5 -3.93 6.10 -18.79
C GLN A 5 -3.62 5.29 -17.52
N ASP A 6 -2.40 5.47 -16.99
CA ASP A 6 -2.06 4.92 -15.68
C ASP A 6 -2.78 5.68 -14.54
N HIS A 7 -2.68 5.13 -13.33
CA HIS A 7 -3.38 5.67 -12.17
C HIS A 7 -2.96 7.11 -11.81
N PHE A 8 -1.70 7.48 -12.01
CA PHE A 8 -1.23 8.85 -11.78
C PHE A 8 -1.82 9.81 -12.79
N ALA A 9 -1.80 9.43 -14.06
CA ALA A 9 -2.33 10.25 -15.16
C ALA A 9 -3.84 10.48 -15.04
N LEU A 10 -4.61 9.55 -14.47
CA LEU A 10 -6.04 9.72 -14.20
C LEU A 10 -6.34 10.91 -13.28
N PHE A 11 -5.42 11.21 -12.35
CA PHE A 11 -5.52 12.34 -11.43
C PHE A 11 -4.66 13.54 -11.84
N GLY A 12 -3.97 13.48 -12.99
CA GLY A 12 -3.05 14.53 -13.43
C GLY A 12 -1.79 14.65 -12.56
N LEU A 13 -1.42 13.58 -11.87
CA LEU A 13 -0.27 13.53 -10.98
C LEU A 13 0.98 12.99 -11.71
N PRO A 14 2.18 13.44 -11.33
CA PRO A 14 3.43 12.86 -11.84
C PRO A 14 3.64 11.45 -11.27
N ARG A 15 4.26 10.57 -12.06
CA ARG A 15 4.66 9.21 -11.64
C ARG A 15 5.82 9.30 -10.65
N ARG A 16 5.53 9.43 -9.36
CA ARG A 16 6.52 9.43 -8.29
C ARG A 16 5.94 8.86 -7.00
N TYR A 17 6.83 8.37 -6.16
CA TYR A 17 6.39 7.79 -4.88
C TYR A 17 5.93 8.84 -3.89
N ALA A 18 6.65 9.96 -3.78
CA ALA A 18 6.26 11.07 -2.91
C ALA A 18 4.98 11.72 -3.41
N LEU A 19 3.88 11.50 -2.69
CA LEU A 19 2.54 12.00 -3.00
C LEU A 19 1.95 12.68 -1.76
N ASP A 20 1.36 13.87 -1.98
CA ASP A 20 0.50 14.49 -0.97
C ASP A 20 -0.86 13.80 -0.99
N ASN A 21 -1.18 13.10 0.09
CA ASN A 21 -2.44 12.40 0.22
C ASN A 21 -3.64 13.35 0.28
N ALA A 22 -3.50 14.57 0.82
CA ALA A 22 -4.58 15.55 0.84
C ALA A 22 -4.89 16.06 -0.57
N GLU A 23 -3.87 16.25 -1.39
CA GLU A 23 -4.03 16.59 -2.81
C GLU A 23 -4.69 15.44 -3.58
N LEU A 24 -4.26 14.19 -3.38
CA LEU A 24 -4.88 13.02 -3.99
C LEU A 24 -6.37 12.91 -3.60
N ASP A 25 -6.70 13.10 -2.33
CA ASP A 25 -8.07 13.06 -1.81
C ASP A 25 -8.95 14.16 -2.47
N ARG A 26 -8.38 15.34 -2.72
CA ARG A 26 -9.07 16.44 -3.42
C ARG A 26 -9.33 16.08 -4.89
N LEU A 27 -8.29 15.63 -5.59
CA LEU A 27 -8.37 15.25 -7.01
C LEU A 27 -9.33 14.07 -7.23
N TYR A 28 -9.31 13.09 -6.33
CA TYR A 28 -10.25 11.96 -6.36
C TYR A 28 -11.71 12.46 -6.32
N ARG A 29 -12.05 13.35 -5.38
CA ARG A 29 -13.41 13.91 -5.28
C ARG A 29 -13.81 14.67 -6.55
N GLU A 30 -12.90 15.43 -7.13
CA GLU A 30 -13.15 16.19 -8.37
C GLU A 30 -13.41 15.25 -9.56
N VAL A 31 -12.58 14.21 -9.72
CA VAL A 31 -12.72 13.26 -10.83
C VAL A 31 -13.97 12.38 -10.62
N GLN A 32 -14.20 11.88 -9.41
CA GLN A 32 -15.39 11.09 -9.06
C GLN A 32 -16.67 11.86 -9.34
N ALA A 33 -16.73 13.15 -8.98
CA ALA A 33 -17.89 13.99 -9.24
C ALA A 33 -18.24 14.15 -10.73
N ARG A 34 -17.26 13.96 -11.64
CA ARG A 34 -17.48 14.01 -13.09
C ARG A 34 -18.10 12.73 -13.66
N VAL A 35 -17.79 11.58 -13.06
CA VAL A 35 -18.17 10.25 -13.56
C VAL A 35 -19.22 9.57 -12.68
N HIS A 36 -19.76 10.25 -11.66
CA HIS A 36 -20.71 9.65 -10.73
C HIS A 36 -21.91 9.08 -11.46
N PRO A 37 -22.28 7.80 -11.26
CA PRO A 37 -23.37 7.15 -11.99
C PRO A 37 -24.71 7.90 -11.94
N ASP A 38 -25.01 8.58 -10.83
CA ASP A 38 -26.24 9.34 -10.66
C ASP A 38 -26.41 10.47 -11.70
N LYS A 39 -25.30 11.04 -12.17
CA LYS A 39 -25.34 12.06 -13.24
C LYS A 39 -25.75 11.48 -14.59
N PHE A 40 -25.62 10.18 -14.75
CA PHE A 40 -25.92 9.44 -15.97
C PHE A 40 -27.21 8.62 -15.85
N ALA A 41 -27.97 8.76 -14.73
CA ALA A 41 -29.16 7.96 -14.47
C ALA A 41 -30.22 8.06 -15.60
N HIS A 42 -30.30 9.20 -16.28
CA HIS A 42 -31.24 9.47 -17.37
C HIS A 42 -30.62 9.30 -18.77
N GLN A 43 -29.36 8.88 -18.85
CA GLN A 43 -28.65 8.67 -20.11
C GLN A 43 -28.89 7.24 -20.65
N PRO A 44 -28.59 6.99 -21.95
CA PRO A 44 -28.65 5.67 -22.53
C PRO A 44 -27.80 4.63 -21.76
N ASP A 45 -28.19 3.35 -21.83
CA ASP A 45 -27.53 2.26 -21.12
C ASP A 45 -26.03 2.16 -21.38
N ALA A 46 -25.59 2.52 -22.58
CA ALA A 46 -24.15 2.53 -22.94
C ALA A 46 -23.37 3.58 -22.12
N GLU A 47 -23.93 4.77 -21.97
CA GLU A 47 -23.31 5.87 -21.20
C GLU A 47 -23.32 5.56 -19.70
N ARG A 48 -24.41 4.98 -19.20
CA ARG A 48 -24.48 4.53 -17.80
C ARG A 48 -23.42 3.47 -17.51
N ARG A 49 -23.26 2.46 -18.39
CA ARG A 49 -22.21 1.43 -18.24
C ARG A 49 -20.82 2.05 -18.26
N LEU A 50 -20.56 2.98 -19.17
CA LEU A 50 -19.28 3.68 -19.25
C LEU A 50 -18.98 4.48 -17.99
N ALA A 51 -19.96 5.20 -17.43
CA ALA A 51 -19.82 5.94 -16.18
C ALA A 51 -19.47 5.00 -15.00
N MET A 52 -20.12 3.83 -14.92
CA MET A 52 -19.81 2.82 -13.90
C MET A 52 -18.38 2.26 -14.06
N GLN A 53 -17.93 1.97 -15.27
CA GLN A 53 -16.56 1.50 -15.53
C GLN A 53 -15.52 2.56 -15.10
N TRP A 54 -15.78 3.84 -15.41
CA TRP A 54 -14.91 4.92 -14.97
C TRP A 54 -14.92 5.07 -13.45
N ALA A 55 -16.07 5.02 -12.79
CA ALA A 55 -16.16 5.10 -11.34
C ALA A 55 -15.35 3.97 -10.67
N THR A 56 -15.47 2.73 -11.17
CA THR A 56 -14.70 1.59 -10.68
C THR A 56 -13.20 1.83 -10.84
N ARG A 57 -12.76 2.21 -12.05
CA ARG A 57 -11.33 2.45 -12.32
C ARG A 57 -10.74 3.58 -11.49
N ILE A 58 -11.49 4.66 -11.28
CA ILE A 58 -11.05 5.79 -10.45
C ILE A 58 -10.93 5.37 -8.99
N ASN A 59 -11.86 4.55 -8.48
CA ASN A 59 -11.78 4.00 -7.14
C ASN A 59 -10.55 3.10 -6.97
N GLU A 60 -10.29 2.19 -7.91
CA GLU A 60 -9.09 1.34 -7.92
C GLU A 60 -7.81 2.17 -7.93
N ALA A 61 -7.73 3.17 -8.80
CA ALA A 61 -6.58 4.04 -8.90
C ALA A 61 -6.34 4.82 -7.59
N TYR A 62 -7.40 5.36 -7.00
CA TYR A 62 -7.32 6.04 -5.71
C TYR A 62 -6.84 5.11 -4.59
N GLN A 63 -7.44 3.93 -4.43
CA GLN A 63 -7.05 2.93 -3.43
C GLN A 63 -5.58 2.55 -3.59
N THR A 64 -5.14 2.31 -4.82
CA THR A 64 -3.75 1.95 -5.14
C THR A 64 -2.78 3.06 -4.75
N LEU A 65 -3.08 4.31 -5.11
CA LEU A 65 -2.19 5.45 -4.86
C LEU A 65 -2.24 5.95 -3.42
N ARG A 66 -3.35 5.75 -2.71
CA ARG A 66 -3.54 6.24 -1.34
C ARG A 66 -2.66 5.51 -0.33
N GLN A 67 -2.43 4.22 -0.54
CA GLN A 67 -1.65 3.36 0.35
C GLN A 67 -0.18 3.32 -0.07
N PRO A 68 0.78 3.60 0.84
CA PRO A 68 2.20 3.64 0.50
C PRO A 68 2.73 2.35 -0.13
N LEU A 69 2.35 1.19 0.43
CA LEU A 69 2.78 -0.13 -0.06
C LEU A 69 2.24 -0.41 -1.48
N SER A 70 0.95 -0.18 -1.69
CA SER A 70 0.28 -0.39 -2.99
C SER A 70 0.82 0.55 -4.05
N ARG A 71 1.09 1.81 -3.69
CA ARG A 71 1.70 2.82 -4.57
C ARG A 71 3.09 2.40 -5.02
N ALA A 72 3.95 1.94 -4.09
CA ALA A 72 5.28 1.45 -4.41
C ALA A 72 5.23 0.24 -5.35
N LYS A 73 4.36 -0.74 -5.05
CA LYS A 73 4.14 -1.92 -5.88
C LYS A 73 3.69 -1.54 -7.30
N TYR A 74 2.77 -0.59 -7.39
CA TYR A 74 2.28 -0.10 -8.68
C TYR A 74 3.37 0.61 -9.48
N LEU A 75 4.19 1.46 -8.85
CA LEU A 75 5.33 2.12 -9.52
C LEU A 75 6.34 1.11 -10.06
N LEU A 76 6.66 0.05 -9.30
CA LEU A 76 7.54 -1.03 -9.76
C LEU A 76 6.94 -1.79 -10.94
N SER A 77 5.63 -2.07 -10.90
CA SER A 77 4.94 -2.73 -12.02
C SER A 77 4.98 -1.89 -13.31
N LEU A 78 4.86 -0.57 -13.21
CA LEU A 78 5.03 0.34 -14.35
C LEU A 78 6.46 0.32 -14.92
N SER A 79 7.44 -0.07 -14.12
CA SER A 79 8.84 -0.29 -14.53
C SER A 79 9.12 -1.73 -14.99
N GLY A 80 8.08 -2.57 -15.08
CA GLY A 80 8.21 -3.98 -15.51
C GLY A 80 8.66 -4.93 -14.40
N VAL A 81 8.69 -4.49 -13.14
CA VAL A 81 9.11 -5.31 -11.98
C VAL A 81 7.88 -5.84 -11.24
N GLU A 82 7.71 -7.17 -11.31
CA GLU A 82 6.64 -7.89 -10.59
C GLU A 82 7.16 -8.39 -9.24
N VAL A 83 6.92 -7.63 -8.18
CA VAL A 83 7.45 -7.89 -6.83
C VAL A 83 7.04 -9.27 -6.28
N GLU A 84 5.88 -9.77 -6.65
CA GLU A 84 5.35 -11.06 -6.17
C GLU A 84 5.95 -12.28 -6.87
N ARG A 85 6.55 -12.13 -8.05
CA ARG A 85 7.16 -13.24 -8.80
C ARG A 85 8.44 -13.75 -8.16
N GLU A 86 9.25 -12.86 -7.60
CA GLU A 86 10.48 -13.22 -6.93
C GLU A 86 10.24 -13.29 -5.42
N ARG A 87 10.25 -14.50 -4.87
CA ARG A 87 10.04 -14.74 -3.43
C ARG A 87 11.34 -14.92 -2.65
N ARG A 88 12.48 -14.55 -3.24
CA ARG A 88 13.78 -14.71 -2.57
C ARG A 88 13.94 -13.61 -1.52
N MET A 89 14.07 -14.05 -0.27
CA MET A 89 14.42 -13.21 0.87
C MET A 89 15.79 -13.64 1.37
N SER A 90 16.58 -12.71 1.92
CA SER A 90 17.85 -13.07 2.54
C SER A 90 17.61 -13.95 3.77
N ALA A 91 18.56 -14.88 4.03
CA ALA A 91 18.49 -15.73 5.21
C ALA A 91 18.47 -14.89 6.50
N GLU A 92 19.21 -13.79 6.52
CA GLU A 92 19.24 -12.84 7.64
C GLU A 92 17.85 -12.24 7.92
N PHE A 93 17.16 -11.77 6.88
CA PHE A 93 15.80 -11.26 7.04
C PHE A 93 14.81 -12.32 7.53
N LEU A 94 14.92 -13.55 7.00
CA LEU A 94 14.05 -14.65 7.45
C LEU A 94 14.29 -15.00 8.91
N MET A 95 15.55 -15.02 9.37
CA MET A 95 15.87 -15.22 10.79
C MET A 95 15.29 -14.11 11.65
N GLN A 96 15.45 -12.86 11.25
CA GLN A 96 14.87 -11.71 11.96
C GLN A 96 13.35 -11.81 12.04
N GLN A 97 12.68 -12.26 10.97
CA GLN A 97 11.22 -12.47 10.98
C GLN A 97 10.79 -13.60 11.92
N MET A 98 11.63 -14.64 12.09
CA MET A 98 11.35 -15.70 13.05
C MET A 98 11.46 -15.19 14.49
N GLU A 99 12.51 -14.41 14.81
CA GLU A 99 12.68 -13.78 16.12
C GLU A 99 11.50 -12.85 16.49
N TRP A 100 11.05 -12.05 15.51
CA TRP A 100 9.89 -11.20 15.70
C TRP A 100 8.60 -11.98 16.01
N ARG A 101 8.35 -13.06 15.26
CA ARG A 101 7.15 -13.88 15.47
C ARG A 101 7.19 -14.65 16.78
N GLU A 102 8.38 -15.10 17.21
CA GLU A 102 8.56 -15.74 18.51
C GLU A 102 8.22 -14.75 19.64
N ALA A 103 8.77 -13.53 19.60
CA ALA A 103 8.48 -12.50 20.59
C ALA A 103 6.98 -12.14 20.63
N VAL A 104 6.34 -12.01 19.48
CA VAL A 104 4.89 -11.73 19.40
C VAL A 104 4.08 -12.90 19.96
N ALA A 105 4.45 -14.14 19.65
CA ALA A 105 3.76 -15.33 20.14
C ALA A 105 3.88 -15.48 21.66
N GLU A 106 5.05 -15.21 22.23
CA GLU A 106 5.28 -15.23 23.69
C GLU A 106 4.46 -14.15 24.39
N ALA A 107 4.52 -12.90 23.92
CA ALA A 107 3.77 -11.78 24.49
C ALA A 107 2.25 -12.02 24.38
N ARG A 108 1.76 -12.58 23.27
CA ARG A 108 0.35 -12.96 23.08
C ARG A 108 -0.07 -14.06 24.05
N ALA A 109 0.74 -15.12 24.22
CA ALA A 109 0.43 -16.23 25.13
C ALA A 109 0.38 -15.77 26.60
N ALA A 110 1.22 -14.80 26.98
CA ALA A 110 1.28 -14.18 28.30
C ALA A 110 0.20 -13.09 28.51
N LEU A 111 -0.57 -12.71 27.49
CA LEU A 111 -1.46 -11.53 27.49
C LEU A 111 -0.73 -10.26 27.94
N ALA A 112 0.55 -10.12 27.57
CA ALA A 112 1.43 -9.04 27.97
C ALA A 112 1.21 -7.80 27.09
N VAL A 113 0.20 -6.99 27.42
CA VAL A 113 -0.19 -5.81 26.62
C VAL A 113 0.98 -4.84 26.45
N ASP A 114 1.71 -4.52 27.53
CA ASP A 114 2.84 -3.59 27.49
C ASP A 114 3.95 -4.07 26.52
N GLU A 115 4.21 -5.40 26.47
CA GLU A 115 5.18 -5.97 25.55
C GLU A 115 4.70 -5.92 24.09
N LEU A 116 3.42 -6.21 23.85
CA LEU A 116 2.82 -6.09 22.52
C LEU A 116 2.85 -4.64 22.02
N GLU A 117 2.55 -3.67 22.87
CA GLU A 117 2.66 -2.24 22.54
C GLU A 117 4.10 -1.84 22.21
N ALA A 118 5.08 -2.33 22.98
CA ALA A 118 6.49 -2.07 22.73
C ALA A 118 6.95 -2.66 21.39
N LEU A 119 6.55 -3.90 21.07
CA LEU A 119 6.80 -4.54 19.79
C LEU A 119 6.15 -3.79 18.62
N HIS A 120 4.90 -3.38 18.79
CA HIS A 120 4.18 -2.58 17.79
C HIS A 120 4.91 -1.25 17.51
N ALA A 121 5.28 -0.50 18.55
CA ALA A 121 5.96 0.78 18.42
C ALA A 121 7.34 0.63 17.75
N ARG A 122 8.09 -0.42 18.11
CA ARG A 122 9.39 -0.76 17.50
C ARG A 122 9.24 -1.08 16.03
N LEU A 123 8.32 -1.97 15.67
CA LEU A 123 8.08 -2.37 14.28
C LEU A 123 7.66 -1.16 13.42
N LYS A 124 6.74 -0.35 13.92
CA LYS A 124 6.32 0.89 13.22
C LYS A 124 7.46 1.87 12.99
N LYS A 125 8.40 1.98 13.94
CA LYS A 125 9.59 2.81 13.75
C LYS A 125 10.49 2.25 12.66
N GLU A 126 10.80 0.96 12.68
CA GLU A 126 11.63 0.29 11.68
C GLU A 126 10.99 0.41 10.27
N MET A 127 9.70 0.16 10.15
CA MET A 127 8.97 0.31 8.89
C MET A 127 9.00 1.74 8.36
N ARG A 128 8.89 2.76 9.22
CA ARG A 128 8.96 4.17 8.82
C ARG A 128 10.32 4.51 8.20
N GLU A 129 11.40 4.02 8.80
CA GLU A 129 12.75 4.20 8.26
C GLU A 129 12.92 3.48 6.91
N GLN A 130 12.34 2.29 6.78
CA GLN A 130 12.36 1.54 5.52
C GLN A 130 11.51 2.21 4.43
N TYR A 131 10.37 2.80 4.75
CA TYR A 131 9.57 3.57 3.79
C TYR A 131 10.32 4.81 3.29
N LEU A 132 11.12 5.47 4.12
CA LEU A 132 11.98 6.59 3.69
C LEU A 132 13.08 6.10 2.72
N LYS A 133 13.71 4.95 3.00
CA LYS A 133 14.68 4.33 2.09
C LYS A 133 14.03 3.91 0.79
N LEU A 134 12.84 3.31 0.85
CA LEU A 134 12.08 2.91 -0.33
C LEU A 134 11.75 4.10 -1.22
N ALA A 135 11.34 5.22 -0.64
CA ALA A 135 11.07 6.46 -1.39
C ALA A 135 12.30 6.91 -2.18
N ALA A 136 13.47 6.93 -1.54
CA ALA A 136 14.72 7.30 -2.18
C ALA A 136 15.14 6.32 -3.31
N GLN A 137 14.89 5.00 -3.12
CA GLN A 137 15.22 3.97 -4.10
C GLN A 137 14.26 3.97 -5.30
N LEU A 138 12.99 4.29 -5.10
CA LEU A 138 12.01 4.41 -6.19
C LEU A 138 12.25 5.62 -7.09
N ASP A 139 12.90 6.66 -6.56
CA ASP A 139 13.32 7.83 -7.33
C ASP A 139 14.70 7.63 -8.00
N ALA A 140 15.42 6.54 -7.67
CA ALA A 140 16.70 6.17 -8.26
C ALA A 140 16.53 5.31 -9.51
N PRO A 141 17.54 5.26 -10.41
CA PRO A 141 17.47 4.43 -11.62
C PRO A 141 17.48 2.91 -11.33
N ASP A 142 17.98 2.47 -10.17
CA ASP A 142 18.02 1.07 -9.77
C ASP A 142 16.79 0.67 -8.96
N VAL A 143 15.82 0.10 -9.65
CA VAL A 143 14.57 -0.38 -9.03
C VAL A 143 14.70 -1.76 -8.35
N GLY A 144 15.84 -2.47 -8.51
CA GLY A 144 16.04 -3.80 -7.92
C GLY A 144 16.07 -3.75 -6.40
N ALA A 145 16.85 -2.82 -5.83
CA ALA A 145 16.91 -2.60 -4.38
C ALA A 145 15.55 -2.17 -3.80
N ALA A 146 14.77 -1.36 -4.53
CA ALA A 146 13.42 -0.98 -4.13
C ALA A 146 12.47 -2.18 -4.07
N ALA A 147 12.58 -3.13 -5.01
CA ALA A 147 11.76 -4.33 -5.03
C ALA A 147 12.05 -5.24 -3.82
N ASP A 148 13.32 -5.41 -3.45
CA ASP A 148 13.71 -6.20 -2.27
C ASP A 148 13.18 -5.58 -0.97
N LEU A 149 13.36 -4.28 -0.82
CA LEU A 149 12.88 -3.54 0.34
C LEU A 149 11.34 -3.58 0.43
N LEU A 150 10.66 -3.47 -0.70
CA LEU A 150 9.20 -3.56 -0.74
C LEU A 150 8.71 -4.96 -0.30
N ARG A 151 9.40 -6.04 -0.72
CA ARG A 151 9.07 -7.40 -0.24
C ARG A 151 9.21 -7.50 1.28
N GLN A 152 10.28 -6.94 1.86
CA GLN A 152 10.46 -6.91 3.31
C GLN A 152 9.31 -6.17 4.01
N LEU A 153 8.95 -5.00 3.52
CA LEU A 153 7.82 -4.22 4.03
C LEU A 153 6.49 -4.98 3.95
N MET A 154 6.24 -5.76 2.89
CA MET A 154 5.04 -6.58 2.78
C MET A 154 4.95 -7.65 3.88
N PHE A 155 6.08 -8.21 4.33
CA PHE A 155 6.13 -9.13 5.48
C PHE A 155 5.91 -8.39 6.80
N GLN A 156 6.49 -7.23 6.95
CA GLN A 156 6.35 -6.42 8.16
C GLN A 156 4.94 -5.88 8.36
N GLU A 157 4.23 -5.50 7.28
CA GLU A 157 2.81 -5.13 7.34
C GLU A 157 1.93 -6.28 7.87
N LYS A 158 2.23 -7.52 7.45
CA LYS A 158 1.52 -8.68 7.99
C LYS A 158 1.83 -8.91 9.46
N LEU A 159 3.09 -8.78 9.85
CA LEU A 159 3.48 -8.91 11.24
C LEU A 159 2.84 -7.81 12.11
N LEU A 160 2.74 -6.59 11.59
CA LEU A 160 2.06 -5.49 12.30
C LEU A 160 0.59 -5.82 12.53
N ALA A 161 -0.10 -6.35 11.53
CA ALA A 161 -1.49 -6.80 11.67
C ALA A 161 -1.64 -7.93 12.68
N GLU A 162 -0.68 -8.88 12.75
CA GLU A 162 -0.65 -9.95 13.76
C GLU A 162 -0.51 -9.37 15.18
N ILE A 163 0.27 -8.30 15.36
CA ILE A 163 0.41 -7.61 16.65
C ILE A 163 -0.88 -6.85 17.01
N ASP A 164 -1.49 -6.15 16.04
CA ASP A 164 -2.77 -5.45 16.24
C ASP A 164 -3.87 -6.43 16.68
N ASP A 165 -3.96 -7.60 16.03
CA ASP A 165 -4.91 -8.65 16.41
C ASP A 165 -4.62 -9.22 17.82
N ALA A 166 -3.34 -9.33 18.20
CA ALA A 166 -2.95 -9.81 19.51
C ALA A 166 -3.28 -8.78 20.61
N LEU A 167 -3.10 -7.49 20.35
CA LEU A 167 -3.48 -6.39 21.26
C LEU A 167 -5.01 -6.38 21.46
N ALA A 168 -5.78 -6.43 20.38
CA ALA A 168 -7.23 -6.46 20.45
C ALA A 168 -7.76 -7.66 21.25
N ALA A 169 -7.10 -8.83 21.14
CA ALA A 169 -7.46 -10.02 21.89
C ALA A 169 -7.07 -9.97 23.37
N ALA A 170 -6.01 -9.21 23.72
CA ALA A 170 -5.55 -9.07 25.10
C ALA A 170 -6.37 -8.03 25.89
N GLU A 171 -7.05 -7.09 25.21
CA GLU A 171 -7.90 -6.06 25.79
C GLU A 171 -9.39 -6.51 25.93
N ALA A 172 -9.79 -7.64 25.34
CA ALA A 172 -11.15 -8.15 25.30
C ALA A 172 -11.48 -9.01 26.54
#